data_535177958980d171568032f14a030064
#
_entry.id   535177958980d171568032f14a030064
#
_cell.length_a   1.000
_cell.length_b   1.000
_cell.length_c   1.000
_cell.angle_alpha   90.00
_cell.angle_beta   90.00
_cell.angle_gamma   90.00
#
_symmetry.space_group_name_H-M   'P 1'
#
loop_
_entity.id
_entity.type
_entity.pdbx_description
1 polymer ?
#
loop_
_entity_poly.entity_id
_entity_poly.type
_entity_poly.pdbx_seq_one_letter_code
_entity_poly.pdbx_strand_id
1 'polypeptide(L)'
;MDKKIFIKDTILPLLAKQDFNKIENLCRDQLAKSPNDNEILQYYALSLFKNEKINESIKVYRQIIDKDKNSLMSYLNLAKIYYFQKKYRESENSFKEAKNIQNSYEVLVELGRFYKNTNNKKNCEEILIEALQKKNNGIEAHILLGEFYYENKDFLSAINFLLKSNQLDSKIFHTKFLLGLCYLEVNNLEESKKYFLECLVIDKNVIEVYQNIIYIFYIKGDRENANFYIKEAEKIKLYNPKIIELKTLINKFYENDLFVKELEKIFNQETGSENKAIYGYSLARIFDFNKNYTLFKKYLKISNDLKRESFKNYNFENHLQQFYGLKEFFSKEKDNLFINISRSENLFSKIPIFIVGMPRSGSTLVEQILSSHSNVFSLGEVDFFSESANETLNSNSIEDFCNKLMSKNNYLAFEQIAKLYLKKTSVFDMGNKKYFTDKMLINFKLIPLIKLCFPNAKIIHSFRNAKDNCLSILKTNFQRSFMPWAYNEVELVKFYKMYSGVVTSYDRILKNQIFHIKYEDLVQNPNIHIENILNFCDLPFEKNCINFFENKRDVRTASALQVRNKIYTSSIDQWKKYENYFSGMFQSLN
;
A
#
# COMPACT_ATOMS: atom_id res chain seq x y z
N MET A 1 -24.88 -5.60 52.91
CA MET A 1 -25.40 -5.69 51.52
C MET A 1 -24.86 -6.97 50.93
N ASP A 2 -25.72 -7.81 50.38
CA ASP A 2 -25.27 -9.03 49.71
C ASP A 2 -24.31 -8.63 48.58
N LYS A 3 -23.17 -9.30 48.48
CA LYS A 3 -22.13 -9.05 47.47
C LYS A 3 -22.68 -9.06 46.06
N LYS A 4 -23.55 -10.03 45.73
CA LYS A 4 -24.15 -10.12 44.39
C LYS A 4 -25.04 -8.91 44.08
N ILE A 5 -25.76 -8.41 45.06
CA ILE A 5 -26.59 -7.21 44.96
C ILE A 5 -25.67 -5.97 44.77
N PHE A 6 -24.60 -5.87 45.55
CA PHE A 6 -23.64 -4.77 45.45
C PHE A 6 -23.02 -4.69 44.02
N ILE A 7 -22.56 -5.81 43.47
CA ILE A 7 -21.98 -5.83 42.13
C ILE A 7 -23.05 -5.46 41.10
N LYS A 8 -24.18 -6.15 41.11
CA LYS A 8 -25.24 -5.98 40.11
C LYS A 8 -25.85 -4.57 40.11
N ASP A 9 -26.18 -4.06 41.27
CA ASP A 9 -26.98 -2.84 41.37
C ASP A 9 -26.13 -1.57 41.55
N THR A 10 -24.84 -1.72 41.87
CA THR A 10 -23.93 -0.58 42.08
C THR A 10 -22.76 -0.55 41.08
N ILE A 11 -21.99 -1.64 41.02
CA ILE A 11 -20.74 -1.64 40.20
C ILE A 11 -21.06 -1.69 38.71
N LEU A 12 -21.92 -2.61 38.26
CA LEU A 12 -22.19 -2.75 36.81
C LEU A 12 -22.83 -1.49 36.18
N PRO A 13 -23.76 -0.78 36.82
CA PRO A 13 -24.28 0.50 36.32
C PRO A 13 -23.18 1.60 36.21
N LEU A 14 -22.25 1.62 37.16
CA LEU A 14 -21.12 2.57 37.12
C LEU A 14 -20.08 2.21 36.02
N LEU A 15 -19.85 0.92 35.79
CA LEU A 15 -19.05 0.46 34.66
C LEU A 15 -19.65 0.91 33.34
N ALA A 16 -20.97 0.77 33.17
CA ALA A 16 -21.68 1.23 31.98
C ALA A 16 -21.54 2.76 31.77
N LYS A 17 -21.47 3.53 32.87
CA LYS A 17 -21.24 4.99 32.84
C LYS A 17 -19.78 5.37 32.82
N GLN A 18 -18.84 4.41 32.86
CA GLN A 18 -17.40 4.61 32.93
C GLN A 18 -16.92 5.48 34.12
N ASP A 19 -17.66 5.48 35.23
CA ASP A 19 -17.32 6.24 36.46
C ASP A 19 -16.34 5.43 37.34
N PHE A 20 -15.08 5.32 36.84
CA PHE A 20 -14.06 4.50 37.49
C PHE A 20 -13.59 5.08 38.84
N ASN A 21 -13.68 6.39 39.05
CA ASN A 21 -13.35 7.02 40.33
C ASN A 21 -14.33 6.54 41.43
N LYS A 22 -15.60 6.52 41.10
CA LYS A 22 -16.62 6.05 42.05
C LYS A 22 -16.51 4.56 42.32
N ILE A 23 -16.22 3.76 41.28
CA ILE A 23 -15.98 2.31 41.42
C ILE A 23 -14.78 2.07 42.35
N GLU A 24 -13.67 2.79 42.16
CA GLU A 24 -12.47 2.66 43.01
C GLU A 24 -12.78 2.89 44.48
N ASN A 25 -13.47 4.00 44.78
CA ASN A 25 -13.82 4.33 46.17
C ASN A 25 -14.74 3.28 46.79
N LEU A 26 -15.82 2.90 46.12
CA LEU A 26 -16.75 1.89 46.59
C LEU A 26 -16.12 0.52 46.80
N CYS A 27 -15.25 0.10 45.89
CA CYS A 27 -14.51 -1.14 46.03
C CYS A 27 -13.54 -1.08 47.22
N ARG A 28 -12.84 0.06 47.43
CA ARG A 28 -11.96 0.28 48.57
C ARG A 28 -12.69 0.15 49.89
N ASP A 29 -13.86 0.79 50.03
CA ASP A 29 -14.71 0.72 51.24
C ASP A 29 -15.20 -0.70 51.50
N GLN A 30 -15.55 -1.44 50.46
CA GLN A 30 -15.98 -2.83 50.60
C GLN A 30 -14.81 -3.76 50.94
N LEU A 31 -13.63 -3.54 50.37
CA LEU A 31 -12.38 -4.29 50.67
C LEU A 31 -11.88 -4.01 52.10
N ALA A 32 -12.19 -2.86 52.70
CA ALA A 32 -11.91 -2.61 54.12
C ALA A 32 -12.66 -3.58 55.04
N LYS A 33 -13.85 -4.05 54.59
CA LYS A 33 -14.68 -5.05 55.33
C LYS A 33 -14.31 -6.49 54.95
N SER A 34 -13.89 -6.72 53.70
CA SER A 34 -13.60 -8.04 53.16
C SER A 34 -12.33 -7.98 52.28
N PRO A 35 -11.12 -7.91 52.88
CA PRO A 35 -9.87 -7.60 52.15
C PRO A 35 -9.47 -8.65 51.10
N ASN A 36 -10.05 -9.84 51.16
CA ASN A 36 -9.69 -10.99 50.34
C ASN A 36 -10.75 -11.37 49.30
N ASP A 37 -11.74 -10.51 49.06
CA ASP A 37 -12.78 -10.81 48.07
C ASP A 37 -12.22 -10.62 46.64
N ASN A 38 -11.89 -11.75 45.98
CA ASN A 38 -11.31 -11.74 44.67
C ASN A 38 -12.17 -11.05 43.61
N GLU A 39 -13.49 -11.09 43.72
CA GLU A 39 -14.39 -10.47 42.76
C GLU A 39 -14.40 -8.93 42.90
N ILE A 40 -14.41 -8.42 44.12
CA ILE A 40 -14.26 -6.99 44.37
C ILE A 40 -12.88 -6.50 44.00
N LEU A 41 -11.81 -7.29 44.29
CA LEU A 41 -10.43 -6.99 43.88
C LEU A 41 -10.30 -6.87 42.36
N GLN A 42 -11.03 -7.65 41.54
CA GLN A 42 -11.05 -7.52 40.09
C GLN A 42 -11.57 -6.14 39.64
N TYR A 43 -12.70 -5.68 40.18
CA TYR A 43 -13.25 -4.36 39.83
C TYR A 43 -12.37 -3.23 40.37
N TYR A 44 -11.79 -3.42 41.56
CA TYR A 44 -10.84 -2.47 42.12
C TYR A 44 -9.59 -2.31 41.23
N ALA A 45 -8.98 -3.41 40.84
CA ALA A 45 -7.82 -3.39 39.97
C ALA A 45 -8.13 -2.77 38.58
N LEU A 46 -9.31 -3.07 38.02
CA LEU A 46 -9.76 -2.47 36.77
C LEU A 46 -9.92 -0.95 36.91
N SER A 47 -10.56 -0.49 38.00
CA SER A 47 -10.75 0.94 38.25
C SER A 47 -9.43 1.68 38.48
N LEU A 48 -8.48 1.08 39.18
CA LEU A 48 -7.11 1.61 39.34
C LEU A 48 -6.43 1.79 37.99
N PHE A 49 -6.52 0.80 37.09
CA PHE A 49 -5.94 0.90 35.75
C PHE A 49 -6.56 2.07 34.95
N LYS A 50 -7.88 2.17 34.97
CA LYS A 50 -8.62 3.23 34.26
C LYS A 50 -8.39 4.62 34.84
N ASN A 51 -8.06 4.71 36.13
CA ASN A 51 -7.65 5.93 36.82
C ASN A 51 -6.12 6.18 36.76
N GLU A 52 -5.41 5.52 35.81
CA GLU A 52 -3.97 5.67 35.55
C GLU A 52 -3.05 5.22 36.71
N LYS A 53 -3.58 4.55 37.75
CA LYS A 53 -2.82 3.97 38.86
C LYS A 53 -2.28 2.57 38.49
N ILE A 54 -1.48 2.54 37.42
CA ILE A 54 -1.11 1.29 36.72
C ILE A 54 -0.36 0.32 37.64
N ASN A 55 0.61 0.81 38.42
CA ASN A 55 1.44 -0.04 39.29
C ASN A 55 0.62 -0.67 40.42
N GLU A 56 -0.34 0.06 40.96
CA GLU A 56 -1.25 -0.44 41.99
C GLU A 56 -2.17 -1.52 41.40
N SER A 57 -2.73 -1.28 40.22
CA SER A 57 -3.54 -2.26 39.49
C SER A 57 -2.78 -3.57 39.29
N ILE A 58 -1.53 -3.50 38.83
CA ILE A 58 -0.68 -4.70 38.64
C ILE A 58 -0.50 -5.47 39.96
N LYS A 59 -0.23 -4.75 41.06
CA LYS A 59 -0.08 -5.37 42.40
C LYS A 59 -1.35 -6.13 42.79
N VAL A 60 -2.51 -5.53 42.61
CA VAL A 60 -3.79 -6.16 42.96
C VAL A 60 -4.07 -7.40 42.09
N TYR A 61 -3.87 -7.32 40.77
CA TYR A 61 -4.03 -8.51 39.92
C TYR A 61 -3.04 -9.63 40.27
N ARG A 62 -1.80 -9.32 40.59
CA ARG A 62 -0.83 -10.31 41.07
C ARG A 62 -1.27 -10.94 42.41
N GLN A 63 -1.77 -10.12 43.34
CA GLN A 63 -2.34 -10.62 44.59
C GLN A 63 -3.48 -11.61 44.37
N ILE A 64 -4.38 -11.35 43.40
CA ILE A 64 -5.45 -12.28 43.03
C ILE A 64 -4.86 -13.58 42.49
N ILE A 65 -3.89 -13.51 41.57
CA ILE A 65 -3.22 -14.67 40.96
C ILE A 65 -2.45 -15.50 42.00
N ASP A 66 -1.82 -14.86 42.99
CA ASP A 66 -1.11 -15.58 44.05
C ASP A 66 -2.03 -16.43 44.89
N LYS A 67 -3.27 -15.98 45.07
CA LYS A 67 -4.33 -16.72 45.78
C LYS A 67 -5.07 -17.75 44.93
N ASP A 68 -5.31 -17.38 43.68
CA ASP A 68 -5.99 -18.22 42.68
C ASP A 68 -5.23 -18.22 41.37
N LYS A 69 -4.39 -19.24 41.18
CA LYS A 69 -3.60 -19.44 39.95
C LYS A 69 -4.47 -19.65 38.70
N ASN A 70 -5.76 -19.94 38.86
CA ASN A 70 -6.70 -20.14 37.75
C ASN A 70 -7.55 -18.90 37.46
N SER A 71 -7.18 -17.74 37.99
CA SER A 71 -7.89 -16.48 37.76
C SER A 71 -7.70 -15.95 36.33
N LEU A 72 -8.47 -16.49 35.38
CA LEU A 72 -8.42 -16.15 33.95
C LEU A 72 -8.46 -14.64 33.70
N MET A 73 -9.44 -13.95 34.32
CA MET A 73 -9.64 -12.52 34.12
C MET A 73 -8.45 -11.68 34.58
N SER A 74 -7.75 -12.10 35.65
CA SER A 74 -6.55 -11.41 36.13
C SER A 74 -5.41 -11.51 35.14
N TYR A 75 -5.18 -12.68 34.54
CA TYR A 75 -4.17 -12.85 33.51
C TYR A 75 -4.49 -12.06 32.24
N LEU A 76 -5.74 -12.06 31.76
CA LEU A 76 -6.16 -11.28 30.60
C LEU A 76 -6.00 -9.77 30.83
N ASN A 77 -6.36 -9.27 32.00
CA ASN A 77 -6.21 -7.86 32.33
C ASN A 77 -4.74 -7.47 32.51
N LEU A 78 -3.92 -8.29 33.17
CA LEU A 78 -2.47 -8.07 33.25
C LEU A 78 -1.84 -8.04 31.86
N ALA A 79 -2.21 -8.96 30.98
CA ALA A 79 -1.71 -8.99 29.61
C ALA A 79 -1.99 -7.66 28.89
N LYS A 80 -3.24 -7.14 28.99
CA LYS A 80 -3.64 -5.85 28.41
C LYS A 80 -2.86 -4.68 29.04
N ILE A 81 -2.63 -4.69 30.35
CA ILE A 81 -1.88 -3.64 31.05
C ILE A 81 -0.41 -3.66 30.63
N TYR A 82 0.23 -4.85 30.56
CA TYR A 82 1.61 -4.97 30.09
C TYR A 82 1.76 -4.56 28.64
N TYR A 83 0.78 -4.87 27.76
CA TYR A 83 0.75 -4.40 26.38
C TYR A 83 0.73 -2.85 26.34
N PHE A 84 -0.14 -2.22 27.12
CA PHE A 84 -0.21 -0.76 27.22
C PHE A 84 1.13 -0.14 27.69
N GLN A 85 1.84 -0.81 28.62
CA GLN A 85 3.20 -0.41 29.05
C GLN A 85 4.29 -0.77 28.04
N LYS A 86 3.97 -1.34 26.87
CA LYS A 86 4.95 -1.87 25.88
C LYS A 86 5.87 -2.97 26.43
N LYS A 87 5.47 -3.65 27.51
CA LYS A 87 6.13 -4.82 28.08
C LYS A 87 5.60 -6.07 27.36
N TYR A 88 6.01 -6.23 26.11
CA TYR A 88 5.41 -7.24 25.22
C TYR A 88 5.67 -8.69 25.67
N ARG A 89 6.84 -8.96 26.29
CA ARG A 89 7.16 -10.29 26.80
C ARG A 89 6.27 -10.70 27.97
N GLU A 90 6.07 -9.81 28.93
CA GLU A 90 5.20 -10.03 30.07
C GLU A 90 3.74 -10.13 29.65
N SER A 91 3.33 -9.35 28.66
CA SER A 91 2.00 -9.41 28.06
C SER A 91 1.76 -10.79 27.41
N GLU A 92 2.70 -11.26 26.58
CA GLU A 92 2.61 -12.55 25.92
C GLU A 92 2.52 -13.70 26.93
N ASN A 93 3.38 -13.68 27.96
CA ASN A 93 3.35 -14.70 29.01
C ASN A 93 1.99 -14.73 29.73
N SER A 94 1.43 -13.57 30.05
CA SER A 94 0.14 -13.49 30.71
C SER A 94 -1.01 -14.01 29.82
N PHE A 95 -0.98 -13.72 28.51
CA PHE A 95 -1.94 -14.32 27.56
C PHE A 95 -1.77 -15.84 27.42
N LYS A 96 -0.54 -16.36 27.43
CA LYS A 96 -0.27 -17.81 27.38
C LYS A 96 -0.79 -18.51 28.63
N GLU A 97 -0.61 -17.92 29.82
CA GLU A 97 -1.20 -18.44 31.04
C GLU A 97 -2.73 -18.43 30.98
N ALA A 98 -3.35 -17.36 30.49
CA ALA A 98 -4.78 -17.32 30.26
C ALA A 98 -5.25 -18.44 29.31
N LYS A 99 -4.52 -18.71 28.22
CA LYS A 99 -4.79 -19.82 27.31
C LYS A 99 -4.64 -21.19 27.98
N ASN A 100 -3.64 -21.36 28.85
CA ASN A 100 -3.42 -22.61 29.61
C ASN A 100 -4.59 -22.89 30.57
N ILE A 101 -5.14 -21.85 31.22
CA ILE A 101 -6.30 -21.96 32.11
C ILE A 101 -7.55 -22.30 31.31
N GLN A 102 -7.81 -21.58 30.23
CA GLN A 102 -9.00 -21.78 29.41
C GLN A 102 -8.69 -21.54 27.94
N ASN A 103 -8.55 -22.61 27.18
CA ASN A 103 -8.38 -22.53 25.72
C ASN A 103 -9.73 -22.33 25.02
N SER A 104 -10.34 -21.14 25.21
CA SER A 104 -11.62 -20.75 24.62
C SER A 104 -11.43 -19.81 23.43
N TYR A 105 -12.48 -19.68 22.61
CA TYR A 105 -12.52 -18.75 21.49
C TYR A 105 -12.13 -17.32 21.90
N GLU A 106 -12.70 -16.84 23.00
CA GLU A 106 -12.53 -15.47 23.48
C GLU A 106 -11.05 -15.19 23.86
N VAL A 107 -10.41 -16.12 24.55
CA VAL A 107 -8.99 -16.02 24.94
C VAL A 107 -8.09 -16.06 23.71
N LEU A 108 -8.37 -16.95 22.75
CA LEU A 108 -7.62 -17.04 21.52
C LEU A 108 -7.74 -15.80 20.64
N VAL A 109 -8.92 -15.19 20.57
CA VAL A 109 -9.13 -13.92 19.86
C VAL A 109 -8.31 -12.79 20.48
N GLU A 110 -8.29 -12.66 21.80
CA GLU A 110 -7.50 -11.63 22.49
C GLU A 110 -5.98 -11.85 22.28
N LEU A 111 -5.51 -13.10 22.35
CA LEU A 111 -4.12 -13.43 22.07
C LEU A 111 -3.77 -13.19 20.61
N GLY A 112 -4.65 -13.55 19.67
CA GLY A 112 -4.49 -13.28 18.23
C GLY A 112 -4.40 -11.78 17.94
N ARG A 113 -5.25 -10.97 18.57
CA ARG A 113 -5.20 -9.50 18.51
C ARG A 113 -3.87 -8.96 19.02
N PHE A 114 -3.36 -9.50 20.12
CA PHE A 114 -2.04 -9.15 20.65
C PHE A 114 -0.94 -9.45 19.64
N TYR A 115 -0.91 -10.65 19.05
CA TYR A 115 0.10 -11.01 18.05
C TYR A 115 0.00 -10.16 16.77
N LYS A 116 -1.21 -9.83 16.32
CA LYS A 116 -1.42 -8.91 15.20
C LYS A 116 -0.78 -7.55 15.49
N ASN A 117 -1.11 -6.97 16.63
CA ASN A 117 -0.64 -5.63 17.02
C ASN A 117 0.87 -5.56 17.33
N THR A 118 1.50 -6.69 17.64
CA THR A 118 2.96 -6.80 17.84
C THR A 118 3.69 -7.30 16.60
N ASN A 119 3.01 -7.39 15.45
CA ASN A 119 3.53 -7.85 14.16
C ASN A 119 4.18 -9.25 14.22
N ASN A 120 3.70 -10.10 15.12
CA ASN A 120 4.12 -11.51 15.19
C ASN A 120 3.26 -12.34 14.23
N LYS A 121 3.63 -12.30 12.94
CA LYS A 121 2.82 -12.83 11.84
C LYS A 121 2.47 -14.31 12.01
N LYS A 122 3.47 -15.15 12.31
CA LYS A 122 3.29 -16.60 12.44
C LYS A 122 2.29 -16.94 13.53
N ASN A 123 2.51 -16.45 14.74
CA ASN A 123 1.65 -16.76 15.86
C ASN A 123 0.25 -16.14 15.72
N CYS A 124 0.13 -14.99 15.06
CA CYS A 124 -1.16 -14.36 14.79
C CYS A 124 -2.08 -15.27 13.97
N GLU A 125 -1.58 -15.75 12.84
CA GLU A 125 -2.34 -16.62 11.94
C GLU A 125 -2.73 -17.94 12.64
N GLU A 126 -1.75 -18.63 13.23
CA GLU A 126 -1.97 -19.91 13.92
C GLU A 126 -3.05 -19.80 15.01
N ILE A 127 -2.96 -18.80 15.87
CA ILE A 127 -3.89 -18.62 17.01
C ILE A 127 -5.30 -18.24 16.55
N LEU A 128 -5.43 -17.37 15.53
CA LEU A 128 -6.74 -17.00 15.02
C LEU A 128 -7.43 -18.15 14.26
N ILE A 129 -6.65 -18.98 13.56
CA ILE A 129 -7.18 -20.22 12.95
C ILE A 129 -7.62 -21.19 14.05
N GLU A 130 -6.83 -21.36 15.14
CA GLU A 130 -7.24 -22.16 16.29
C GLU A 130 -8.55 -21.64 16.93
N ALA A 131 -8.71 -20.31 17.01
CA ALA A 131 -9.97 -19.70 17.48
C ALA A 131 -11.16 -20.11 16.60
N LEU A 132 -10.99 -20.10 15.27
CA LEU A 132 -12.05 -20.54 14.35
C LEU A 132 -12.35 -22.04 14.42
N GLN A 133 -11.38 -22.87 14.80
CA GLN A 133 -11.61 -24.30 15.09
C GLN A 133 -12.52 -24.48 16.34
N LYS A 134 -12.41 -23.57 17.33
CA LYS A 134 -13.30 -23.59 18.51
C LYS A 134 -14.69 -23.04 18.19
N LYS A 135 -14.76 -22.00 17.32
CA LYS A 135 -16.01 -21.34 16.95
C LYS A 135 -15.96 -20.89 15.49
N ASN A 136 -16.37 -21.77 14.58
CA ASN A 136 -16.31 -21.53 13.13
C ASN A 136 -17.08 -20.26 12.68
N ASN A 137 -18.15 -19.88 13.38
CA ASN A 137 -18.92 -18.66 13.13
C ASN A 137 -18.45 -17.48 14.01
N GLY A 138 -17.20 -17.46 14.43
CA GLY A 138 -16.61 -16.40 15.24
C GLY A 138 -16.32 -15.15 14.41
N ILE A 139 -17.22 -14.18 14.41
CA ILE A 139 -17.13 -12.97 13.58
C ILE A 139 -15.81 -12.23 13.81
N GLU A 140 -15.43 -12.04 15.08
CA GLU A 140 -14.24 -11.26 15.44
C GLU A 140 -12.93 -11.88 14.95
N ALA A 141 -12.80 -13.22 15.02
CA ALA A 141 -11.64 -13.92 14.46
C ALA A 141 -11.58 -13.79 12.93
N HIS A 142 -12.72 -13.85 12.24
CA HIS A 142 -12.77 -13.59 10.80
C HIS A 142 -12.33 -12.16 10.44
N ILE A 143 -12.77 -11.14 11.21
CA ILE A 143 -12.34 -9.75 11.00
C ILE A 143 -10.84 -9.62 11.22
N LEU A 144 -10.32 -10.14 12.34
CA LEU A 144 -8.88 -10.05 12.66
C LEU A 144 -7.99 -10.76 11.63
N LEU A 145 -8.42 -11.91 11.10
CA LEU A 145 -7.72 -12.56 9.98
C LEU A 145 -7.82 -11.73 8.71
N GLY A 146 -8.99 -11.16 8.43
CA GLY A 146 -9.15 -10.24 7.30
C GLY A 146 -8.21 -9.02 7.38
N GLU A 147 -8.13 -8.38 8.54
CA GLU A 147 -7.17 -7.30 8.80
C GLU A 147 -5.71 -7.77 8.66
N PHE A 148 -5.38 -8.91 9.26
CA PHE A 148 -4.04 -9.49 9.20
C PHE A 148 -3.59 -9.76 7.77
N TYR A 149 -4.43 -10.39 6.96
CA TYR A 149 -4.10 -10.64 5.55
C TYR A 149 -4.07 -9.35 4.71
N TYR A 150 -4.95 -8.38 4.98
CA TYR A 150 -4.90 -7.07 4.34
C TYR A 150 -3.58 -6.34 4.61
N GLU A 151 -3.15 -6.28 5.87
CA GLU A 151 -1.88 -5.66 6.29
C GLU A 151 -0.66 -6.37 5.66
N ASN A 152 -0.76 -7.70 5.43
CA ASN A 152 0.25 -8.49 4.76
C ASN A 152 0.10 -8.51 3.22
N LYS A 153 -0.84 -7.73 2.65
CA LYS A 153 -1.12 -7.62 1.21
C LYS A 153 -1.62 -8.91 0.56
N ASP A 154 -2.05 -9.89 1.33
CA ASP A 154 -2.78 -11.05 0.82
C ASP A 154 -4.28 -10.73 0.76
N PHE A 155 -4.64 -9.93 -0.24
CA PHE A 155 -5.99 -9.38 -0.35
C PHE A 155 -7.05 -10.44 -0.62
N LEU A 156 -6.69 -11.57 -1.25
CA LEU A 156 -7.67 -12.64 -1.49
C LEU A 156 -8.01 -13.39 -0.21
N SER A 157 -7.01 -13.76 0.58
CA SER A 157 -7.27 -14.36 1.88
C SER A 157 -8.06 -13.40 2.77
N ALA A 158 -7.71 -12.10 2.73
CA ALA A 158 -8.48 -11.06 3.44
C ALA A 158 -9.96 -11.04 2.98
N ILE A 159 -10.22 -11.03 1.66
CA ILE A 159 -11.58 -11.05 1.11
C ILE A 159 -12.34 -12.29 1.60
N ASN A 160 -11.73 -13.48 1.55
CA ASN A 160 -12.38 -14.72 1.96
C ASN A 160 -12.85 -14.67 3.42
N PHE A 161 -11.99 -14.24 4.33
CA PHE A 161 -12.35 -14.13 5.75
C PHE A 161 -13.37 -13.01 6.01
N LEU A 162 -13.22 -11.86 5.35
CA LEU A 162 -14.15 -10.74 5.49
C LEU A 162 -15.53 -11.04 4.89
N LEU A 163 -15.61 -11.77 3.77
CA LEU A 163 -16.88 -12.24 3.22
C LEU A 163 -17.61 -13.16 4.21
N LYS A 164 -16.86 -14.03 4.90
CA LYS A 164 -17.45 -14.89 5.93
C LYS A 164 -18.00 -14.06 7.09
N SER A 165 -17.24 -13.07 7.56
CA SER A 165 -17.74 -12.12 8.58
C SER A 165 -18.99 -11.38 8.10
N ASN A 166 -19.02 -10.90 6.84
CA ASN A 166 -20.16 -10.18 6.28
C ASN A 166 -21.40 -11.07 6.09
N GLN A 167 -21.22 -12.37 5.84
CA GLN A 167 -22.32 -13.35 5.81
C GLN A 167 -22.93 -13.57 7.18
N LEU A 168 -22.11 -13.57 8.25
CA LEU A 168 -22.53 -13.77 9.62
C LEU A 168 -23.24 -12.53 10.19
N ASP A 169 -22.72 -11.35 9.89
CA ASP A 169 -23.36 -10.06 10.22
C ASP A 169 -23.05 -9.02 9.14
N SER A 170 -24.06 -8.71 8.35
CA SER A 170 -23.96 -7.73 7.26
C SER A 170 -24.05 -6.26 7.71
N LYS A 171 -24.19 -5.98 9.00
CA LYS A 171 -24.31 -4.60 9.54
C LYS A 171 -22.98 -4.04 10.05
N ILE A 172 -21.91 -4.82 10.02
CA ILE A 172 -20.61 -4.40 10.53
C ILE A 172 -19.94 -3.47 9.50
N PHE A 173 -19.91 -2.18 9.80
CA PHE A 173 -19.28 -1.15 8.97
C PHE A 173 -17.83 -1.51 8.63
N HIS A 174 -17.03 -1.89 9.62
CA HIS A 174 -15.61 -2.17 9.49
C HIS A 174 -15.33 -3.30 8.49
N THR A 175 -16.12 -4.38 8.53
CA THR A 175 -16.00 -5.50 7.57
C THR A 175 -16.23 -5.03 6.14
N LYS A 176 -17.28 -4.22 5.90
CA LYS A 176 -17.58 -3.68 4.57
C LYS A 176 -16.53 -2.72 4.08
N PHE A 177 -16.03 -1.86 4.96
CA PHE A 177 -14.97 -0.92 4.63
C PHE A 177 -13.69 -1.64 4.20
N LEU A 178 -13.27 -2.67 4.95
CA LEU A 178 -12.12 -3.51 4.57
C LEU A 178 -12.35 -4.28 3.28
N LEU A 179 -13.55 -4.83 3.05
CA LEU A 179 -13.90 -5.45 1.77
C LEU A 179 -13.77 -4.45 0.61
N GLY A 180 -14.27 -3.23 0.79
CA GLY A 180 -14.11 -2.16 -0.18
C GLY A 180 -12.64 -1.88 -0.50
N LEU A 181 -11.79 -1.80 0.52
CA LEU A 181 -10.34 -1.61 0.35
C LEU A 181 -9.67 -2.82 -0.34
N CYS A 182 -9.97 -4.05 0.11
CA CYS A 182 -9.41 -5.25 -0.49
C CYS A 182 -9.77 -5.38 -1.97
N TYR A 183 -11.04 -5.18 -2.33
CA TYR A 183 -11.48 -5.20 -3.73
C TYR A 183 -10.85 -4.07 -4.55
N LEU A 184 -10.61 -2.91 -3.94
CA LEU A 184 -9.84 -1.84 -4.58
C LEU A 184 -8.42 -2.31 -4.89
N GLU A 185 -7.75 -2.99 -3.97
CA GLU A 185 -6.37 -3.46 -4.16
C GLU A 185 -6.26 -4.55 -5.23
N VAL A 186 -7.22 -5.47 -5.34
CA VAL A 186 -7.27 -6.47 -6.43
C VAL A 186 -7.89 -5.93 -7.73
N ASN A 187 -8.06 -4.61 -7.82
CA ASN A 187 -8.58 -3.92 -8.99
C ASN A 187 -10.00 -4.34 -9.43
N ASN A 188 -10.83 -4.80 -8.50
CA ASN A 188 -12.25 -5.04 -8.72
C ASN A 188 -13.06 -3.83 -8.26
N LEU A 189 -13.09 -2.79 -9.12
CA LEU A 189 -13.69 -1.50 -8.76
C LEU A 189 -15.21 -1.57 -8.56
N GLU A 190 -15.93 -2.51 -9.19
CA GLU A 190 -17.38 -2.63 -9.01
C GLU A 190 -17.73 -3.16 -7.62
N GLU A 191 -17.11 -4.25 -7.18
CA GLU A 191 -17.32 -4.77 -5.83
C GLU A 191 -16.81 -3.77 -4.77
N SER A 192 -15.67 -3.13 -5.02
CA SER A 192 -15.14 -2.08 -4.13
C SER A 192 -16.16 -0.95 -3.93
N LYS A 193 -16.69 -0.40 -5.04
CA LYS A 193 -17.72 0.64 -5.02
C LYS A 193 -18.98 0.19 -4.27
N LYS A 194 -19.46 -1.01 -4.53
CA LYS A 194 -20.63 -1.59 -3.86
C LYS A 194 -20.46 -1.57 -2.34
N TYR A 195 -19.34 -2.12 -1.84
CA TYR A 195 -19.10 -2.18 -0.39
C TYR A 195 -18.93 -0.79 0.25
N PHE A 196 -18.29 0.16 -0.44
CA PHE A 196 -18.23 1.54 0.06
C PHE A 196 -19.61 2.23 0.06
N LEU A 197 -20.47 1.98 -0.93
CA LEU A 197 -21.85 2.48 -0.90
C LEU A 197 -22.66 1.86 0.24
N GLU A 198 -22.48 0.57 0.52
CA GLU A 198 -23.09 -0.09 1.68
C GLU A 198 -22.59 0.50 3.01
N CYS A 199 -21.33 0.95 3.09
CA CYS A 199 -20.83 1.71 4.25
C CYS A 199 -21.60 3.01 4.47
N LEU A 200 -21.92 3.76 3.40
CA LEU A 200 -22.70 5.01 3.49
C LEU A 200 -24.15 4.77 3.90
N VAL A 201 -24.69 3.57 3.69
CA VAL A 201 -26.02 3.21 4.24
C VAL A 201 -25.98 3.07 5.77
N ILE A 202 -24.84 2.58 6.31
CA ILE A 202 -24.67 2.41 7.77
C ILE A 202 -24.30 3.74 8.43
N ASP A 203 -23.34 4.46 7.88
CA ASP A 203 -22.91 5.77 8.38
C ASP A 203 -22.52 6.70 7.22
N LYS A 204 -23.29 7.78 7.06
CA LYS A 204 -23.08 8.78 6.01
C LYS A 204 -21.98 9.80 6.34
N ASN A 205 -21.45 9.82 7.57
CA ASN A 205 -20.54 10.87 8.03
C ASN A 205 -19.06 10.46 7.96
N VAL A 206 -18.73 9.32 7.35
CA VAL A 206 -17.35 8.81 7.26
C VAL A 206 -16.70 9.32 5.97
N ILE A 207 -15.86 10.34 6.10
CA ILE A 207 -15.23 11.04 4.98
C ILE A 207 -14.32 10.11 4.14
N GLU A 208 -13.68 9.12 4.76
CA GLU A 208 -12.80 8.15 4.11
C GLU A 208 -13.54 7.30 3.08
N VAL A 209 -14.82 7.02 3.30
CA VAL A 209 -15.66 6.29 2.34
C VAL A 209 -15.85 7.13 1.08
N TYR A 210 -16.16 8.41 1.22
CA TYR A 210 -16.30 9.33 0.09
C TYR A 210 -14.99 9.46 -0.69
N GLN A 211 -13.85 9.55 -0.02
CA GLN A 211 -12.54 9.60 -0.67
C GLN A 211 -12.33 8.41 -1.62
N ASN A 212 -12.65 7.20 -1.17
CA ASN A 212 -12.52 5.99 -1.97
C ASN A 212 -13.53 5.96 -3.13
N ILE A 213 -14.78 6.33 -2.91
CA ILE A 213 -15.80 6.38 -3.96
C ILE A 213 -15.41 7.41 -5.05
N ILE A 214 -15.00 8.61 -4.65
CA ILE A 214 -14.55 9.65 -5.59
C ILE A 214 -13.32 9.16 -6.36
N TYR A 215 -12.37 8.50 -5.69
CA TYR A 215 -11.18 7.93 -6.33
C TYR A 215 -11.55 6.86 -7.36
N ILE A 216 -12.52 5.99 -7.09
CA ILE A 216 -13.02 5.00 -8.05
C ILE A 216 -13.61 5.68 -9.28
N PHE A 217 -14.46 6.70 -9.11
CA PHE A 217 -15.02 7.45 -10.24
C PHE A 217 -13.95 8.22 -11.01
N TYR A 218 -12.95 8.79 -10.32
CA TYR A 218 -11.78 9.40 -10.95
C TYR A 218 -11.03 8.42 -11.86
N ILE A 219 -10.71 7.20 -11.36
CA ILE A 219 -10.05 6.15 -12.15
C ILE A 219 -10.89 5.78 -13.39
N LYS A 220 -12.20 5.67 -13.22
CA LYS A 220 -13.13 5.36 -14.32
C LYS A 220 -13.31 6.49 -15.32
N GLY A 221 -12.85 7.71 -15.00
CA GLY A 221 -13.06 8.91 -15.81
C GLY A 221 -14.49 9.46 -15.73
N ASP A 222 -15.28 9.00 -14.78
CA ASP A 222 -16.64 9.43 -14.53
C ASP A 222 -16.65 10.70 -13.68
N ARG A 223 -16.54 11.85 -14.37
CA ARG A 223 -16.46 13.15 -13.71
C ARG A 223 -17.78 13.59 -13.07
N GLU A 224 -18.88 13.17 -13.60
CA GLU A 224 -20.20 13.56 -13.11
C GLU A 224 -20.44 12.97 -11.72
N ASN A 225 -20.33 11.65 -11.60
CA ASN A 225 -20.48 10.99 -10.31
C ASN A 225 -19.38 11.39 -9.32
N ALA A 226 -18.13 11.55 -9.76
CA ALA A 226 -17.07 12.04 -8.89
C ALA A 226 -17.42 13.41 -8.28
N ASN A 227 -17.94 14.35 -9.08
CA ASN A 227 -18.35 15.68 -8.59
C ASN A 227 -19.59 15.62 -7.68
N PHE A 228 -20.52 14.71 -7.93
CA PHE A 228 -21.63 14.47 -7.01
C PHE A 228 -21.13 14.10 -5.62
N TYR A 229 -20.25 13.08 -5.53
CA TYR A 229 -19.72 12.63 -4.23
C TYR A 229 -18.75 13.64 -3.60
N ILE A 230 -18.05 14.48 -4.36
CA ILE A 230 -17.28 15.61 -3.82
C ILE A 230 -18.21 16.57 -3.08
N LYS A 231 -19.35 16.95 -3.67
CA LYS A 231 -20.32 17.84 -3.02
C LYS A 231 -20.90 17.25 -1.74
N GLU A 232 -21.19 15.94 -1.75
CA GLU A 232 -21.66 15.25 -0.53
C GLU A 232 -20.60 15.22 0.57
N ALA A 233 -19.34 14.94 0.22
CA ALA A 233 -18.22 14.95 1.15
C ALA A 233 -17.96 16.35 1.74
N GLU A 234 -18.12 17.41 0.96
CA GLU A 234 -17.96 18.81 1.40
C GLU A 234 -18.99 19.22 2.44
N LYS A 235 -20.17 18.60 2.49
CA LYS A 235 -21.16 18.81 3.57
C LYS A 235 -20.67 18.31 4.93
N ILE A 236 -19.82 17.29 4.94
CA ILE A 236 -19.26 16.70 6.17
C ILE A 236 -18.01 17.49 6.60
N LYS A 237 -17.09 17.72 5.67
CA LYS A 237 -15.85 18.47 5.91
C LYS A 237 -15.43 19.22 4.65
N LEU A 238 -15.74 20.51 4.61
CA LEU A 238 -15.63 21.38 3.42
C LEU A 238 -14.22 21.36 2.79
N TYR A 239 -13.18 21.40 3.60
CA TYR A 239 -11.79 21.45 3.13
C TYR A 239 -10.98 20.23 3.58
N ASN A 240 -11.54 19.02 3.37
CA ASN A 240 -10.74 17.81 3.61
C ASN A 240 -9.60 17.73 2.58
N PRO A 241 -8.32 17.55 2.98
CA PRO A 241 -7.18 17.60 2.07
C PRO A 241 -7.29 16.63 0.89
N LYS A 242 -7.69 15.37 1.15
CA LYS A 242 -7.82 14.34 0.11
C LYS A 242 -8.97 14.63 -0.86
N ILE A 243 -10.08 15.19 -0.38
CA ILE A 243 -11.19 15.63 -1.24
C ILE A 243 -10.74 16.80 -2.13
N ILE A 244 -10.00 17.78 -1.59
CA ILE A 244 -9.44 18.89 -2.35
C ILE A 244 -8.45 18.38 -3.41
N GLU A 245 -7.58 17.43 -3.08
CA GLU A 245 -6.68 16.82 -4.06
C GLU A 245 -7.45 16.21 -5.23
N LEU A 246 -8.45 15.37 -4.95
CA LEU A 246 -9.29 14.76 -5.98
C LEU A 246 -10.09 15.79 -6.77
N LYS A 247 -10.67 16.79 -6.09
CA LYS A 247 -11.41 17.89 -6.73
C LYS A 247 -10.56 18.64 -7.76
N THR A 248 -9.30 18.93 -7.42
CA THR A 248 -8.37 19.64 -8.32
C THR A 248 -7.73 18.73 -9.39
N LEU A 249 -7.75 17.40 -9.21
CA LEU A 249 -7.39 16.43 -10.25
C LEU A 249 -8.50 16.29 -11.31
N ILE A 250 -9.76 16.37 -10.88
CA ILE A 250 -10.94 16.16 -11.72
C ILE A 250 -11.33 17.44 -12.46
N ASN A 251 -11.24 18.59 -11.78
CA ASN A 251 -11.73 19.87 -12.25
C ASN A 251 -10.61 20.89 -12.47
N LYS A 252 -10.85 21.83 -13.39
CA LYS A 252 -10.00 23.00 -13.64
C LYS A 252 -10.56 24.20 -12.88
N PHE A 253 -9.67 24.98 -12.28
CA PHE A 253 -10.00 26.20 -11.55
C PHE A 253 -9.16 27.36 -12.08
N TYR A 254 -9.77 28.54 -12.14
CA TYR A 254 -9.06 29.76 -12.48
C TYR A 254 -8.52 30.43 -11.21
N GLU A 255 -7.39 31.12 -11.32
CA GLU A 255 -6.72 31.73 -10.16
C GLU A 255 -7.58 32.76 -9.41
N ASN A 256 -8.54 33.40 -10.11
CA ASN A 256 -9.45 34.35 -9.51
C ASN A 256 -10.68 33.74 -8.83
N ASP A 257 -10.87 32.41 -8.94
CA ASP A 257 -11.98 31.72 -8.29
C ASP A 257 -11.92 31.89 -6.76
N LEU A 258 -13.09 32.13 -6.14
CA LEU A 258 -13.18 32.24 -4.68
C LEU A 258 -12.59 31.01 -3.98
N PHE A 259 -12.83 29.81 -4.51
CA PHE A 259 -12.27 28.55 -4.02
C PHE A 259 -10.73 28.59 -3.93
N VAL A 260 -10.04 29.18 -4.91
CA VAL A 260 -8.58 29.26 -4.94
C VAL A 260 -8.07 30.20 -3.85
N LYS A 261 -8.70 31.37 -3.68
CA LYS A 261 -8.34 32.34 -2.63
C LYS A 261 -8.51 31.75 -1.22
N GLU A 262 -9.59 31.01 -1.02
CA GLU A 262 -9.82 30.32 0.25
C GLU A 262 -8.83 29.19 0.49
N LEU A 263 -8.50 28.41 -0.55
CA LEU A 263 -7.50 27.35 -0.46
C LEU A 263 -6.11 27.91 -0.13
N GLU A 264 -5.72 29.06 -0.67
CA GLU A 264 -4.47 29.75 -0.30
C GLU A 264 -4.49 30.18 1.17
N LYS A 265 -5.62 30.70 1.67
CA LYS A 265 -5.77 31.06 3.10
C LYS A 265 -5.59 29.82 3.99
N ILE A 266 -6.26 28.71 3.66
CA ILE A 266 -6.15 27.44 4.40
C ILE A 266 -4.74 26.90 4.36
N PHE A 267 -4.08 26.91 3.20
CA PHE A 267 -2.68 26.50 3.06
C PHE A 267 -1.76 27.31 3.99
N ASN A 268 -1.97 28.63 4.08
CA ASN A 268 -1.14 29.48 4.94
C ASN A 268 -1.37 29.21 6.43
N GLN A 269 -2.60 28.86 6.83
CA GLN A 269 -2.98 28.57 8.23
C GLN A 269 -2.68 27.13 8.66
N GLU A 270 -2.53 26.21 7.72
CA GLU A 270 -2.29 24.79 8.02
C GLU A 270 -0.89 24.58 8.61
N THR A 271 -0.83 23.95 9.76
CA THR A 271 0.40 23.62 10.50
C THR A 271 0.85 22.17 10.30
N GLY A 272 -0.08 21.28 9.95
CA GLY A 272 0.20 19.87 9.70
C GLY A 272 0.92 19.67 8.36
N SER A 273 2.16 19.21 8.39
CA SER A 273 3.03 19.08 7.20
C SER A 273 2.39 18.27 6.07
N GLU A 274 1.70 17.16 6.39
CA GLU A 274 1.07 16.31 5.38
C GLU A 274 -0.08 17.03 4.67
N ASN A 275 -1.01 17.61 5.43
CA ASN A 275 -2.15 18.34 4.87
C ASN A 275 -1.69 19.54 4.06
N LYS A 276 -0.72 20.30 4.59
CA LYS A 276 -0.14 21.46 3.90
C LYS A 276 0.50 21.06 2.57
N ALA A 277 1.21 19.95 2.51
CA ALA A 277 1.77 19.44 1.26
C ALA A 277 0.66 19.13 0.24
N ILE A 278 -0.44 18.48 0.65
CA ILE A 278 -1.57 18.15 -0.23
C ILE A 278 -2.24 19.42 -0.78
N TYR A 279 -2.50 20.41 0.07
CA TYR A 279 -3.05 21.70 -0.38
C TYR A 279 -2.10 22.41 -1.35
N GLY A 280 -0.80 22.39 -1.07
CA GLY A 280 0.20 23.00 -1.93
C GLY A 280 0.30 22.33 -3.30
N TYR A 281 0.23 20.99 -3.41
CA TYR A 281 0.14 20.29 -4.69
C TYR A 281 -1.14 20.68 -5.46
N SER A 282 -2.26 20.87 -4.75
CA SER A 282 -3.51 21.31 -5.36
C SER A 282 -3.40 22.72 -5.93
N LEU A 283 -2.82 23.65 -5.17
CA LEU A 283 -2.53 25.02 -5.63
C LEU A 283 -1.53 25.03 -6.79
N ALA A 284 -0.44 24.25 -6.68
CA ALA A 284 0.52 24.14 -7.77
C ALA A 284 -0.15 23.70 -9.08
N ARG A 285 -1.05 22.70 -9.02
CA ARG A 285 -1.81 22.26 -10.19
C ARG A 285 -2.69 23.34 -10.79
N ILE A 286 -3.36 24.13 -9.93
CA ILE A 286 -4.20 25.24 -10.36
C ILE A 286 -3.36 26.32 -11.05
N PHE A 287 -2.25 26.74 -10.45
CA PHE A 287 -1.38 27.77 -11.03
C PHE A 287 -0.64 27.29 -12.29
N ASP A 288 -0.31 26.00 -12.39
CA ASP A 288 0.20 25.41 -13.62
C ASP A 288 -0.81 25.49 -14.78
N PHE A 289 -2.08 25.17 -14.50
CA PHE A 289 -3.15 25.30 -15.47
C PHE A 289 -3.34 26.77 -15.94
N ASN A 290 -3.22 27.73 -15.02
CA ASN A 290 -3.33 29.16 -15.32
C ASN A 290 -2.04 29.77 -15.90
N LYS A 291 -0.98 28.97 -16.11
CA LYS A 291 0.34 29.43 -16.62
C LYS A 291 1.05 30.42 -15.69
N ASN A 292 0.65 30.50 -14.43
CA ASN A 292 1.35 31.27 -13.41
C ASN A 292 2.50 30.44 -12.82
N TYR A 293 3.61 30.34 -13.57
CA TYR A 293 4.71 29.43 -13.22
C TYR A 293 5.48 29.87 -11.99
N THR A 294 5.41 31.14 -11.60
CA THR A 294 6.02 31.64 -10.36
C THR A 294 5.32 31.06 -9.13
N LEU A 295 3.99 31.18 -9.06
CA LEU A 295 3.21 30.59 -7.97
C LEU A 295 3.20 29.06 -8.04
N PHE A 296 3.14 28.49 -9.24
CA PHE A 296 3.31 27.06 -9.44
C PHE A 296 4.59 26.54 -8.77
N LYS A 297 5.75 27.14 -9.11
CA LYS A 297 7.04 26.72 -8.51
C LYS A 297 7.07 26.90 -6.99
N LYS A 298 6.53 28.02 -6.49
CA LYS A 298 6.46 28.30 -5.04
C LYS A 298 5.72 27.18 -4.30
N TYR A 299 4.49 26.87 -4.70
CA TYR A 299 3.68 25.88 -4.00
C TYR A 299 4.22 24.45 -4.21
N LEU A 300 4.71 24.14 -5.41
CA LEU A 300 5.33 22.84 -5.69
C LEU A 300 6.56 22.60 -4.82
N LYS A 301 7.45 23.62 -4.72
CA LYS A 301 8.65 23.50 -3.89
C LYS A 301 8.32 23.25 -2.41
N ILE A 302 7.43 24.06 -1.84
CA ILE A 302 7.02 23.89 -0.43
C ILE A 302 6.42 22.48 -0.21
N SER A 303 5.56 22.02 -1.12
CA SER A 303 4.93 20.71 -1.01
C SER A 303 5.94 19.56 -1.11
N ASN A 304 6.88 19.66 -2.04
CA ASN A 304 7.95 18.69 -2.20
C ASN A 304 8.88 18.65 -0.99
N ASP A 305 9.29 19.80 -0.47
CA ASP A 305 10.14 19.90 0.72
C ASP A 305 9.46 19.21 1.92
N LEU A 306 8.19 19.56 2.22
CA LEU A 306 7.41 18.94 3.30
C LEU A 306 7.26 17.42 3.11
N LYS A 307 7.00 16.99 1.86
CA LYS A 307 6.88 15.58 1.54
C LYS A 307 8.21 14.85 1.70
N ARG A 308 9.33 15.43 1.25
CA ARG A 308 10.67 14.84 1.39
C ARG A 308 11.07 14.73 2.87
N GLU A 309 10.79 15.74 3.68
CA GLU A 309 11.06 15.77 5.12
C GLU A 309 10.25 14.72 5.89
N SER A 310 9.08 14.32 5.41
CA SER A 310 8.29 13.26 6.05
C SER A 310 9.00 11.90 6.08
N PHE A 311 9.98 11.67 5.20
CA PHE A 311 10.79 10.45 5.15
C PHE A 311 12.07 10.56 6.02
N LYS A 312 11.90 10.72 7.34
CA LYS A 312 12.98 11.00 8.30
C LYS A 312 14.15 10.01 8.26
N ASN A 313 13.87 8.72 8.04
CA ASN A 313 14.85 7.63 8.07
C ASN A 313 15.38 7.27 6.68
N TYR A 314 15.01 8.00 5.64
CA TYR A 314 15.46 7.70 4.29
C TYR A 314 16.85 8.27 4.02
N ASN A 315 17.81 7.38 3.75
CA ASN A 315 19.15 7.74 3.30
C ASN A 315 19.25 7.51 1.79
N PHE A 316 19.33 8.61 1.04
CA PHE A 316 19.37 8.59 -0.42
C PHE A 316 20.64 7.94 -0.97
N GLU A 317 21.81 8.24 -0.39
CA GLU A 317 23.09 7.68 -0.88
C GLU A 317 23.13 6.15 -0.65
N ASN A 318 22.68 5.66 0.50
CA ASN A 318 22.55 4.22 0.73
C ASN A 318 21.56 3.57 -0.25
N HIS A 319 20.49 4.27 -0.60
CA HIS A 319 19.54 3.78 -1.59
C HIS A 319 20.18 3.67 -2.98
N LEU A 320 20.97 4.67 -3.42
CA LEU A 320 21.72 4.60 -4.68
C LEU A 320 22.74 3.45 -4.69
N GLN A 321 23.46 3.25 -3.58
CA GLN A 321 24.45 2.17 -3.46
C GLN A 321 23.84 0.79 -3.68
N GLN A 322 22.59 0.58 -3.30
CA GLN A 322 21.89 -0.68 -3.57
C GLN A 322 21.76 -0.95 -5.08
N PHE A 323 21.47 0.06 -5.89
CA PHE A 323 21.38 -0.09 -7.34
C PHE A 323 22.75 -0.29 -7.98
N TYR A 324 23.76 0.44 -7.51
CA TYR A 324 25.13 0.27 -8.01
C TYR A 324 25.69 -1.11 -7.64
N GLY A 325 25.41 -1.60 -6.43
CA GLY A 325 25.82 -2.95 -6.00
C GLY A 325 25.21 -4.05 -6.87
N LEU A 326 23.90 -3.97 -7.16
CA LEU A 326 23.25 -4.92 -8.08
C LEU A 326 23.82 -4.82 -9.51
N LYS A 327 24.02 -3.61 -10.02
CA LYS A 327 24.62 -3.38 -11.35
C LYS A 327 26.00 -4.01 -11.44
N GLU A 328 26.85 -3.75 -10.47
CA GLU A 328 28.21 -4.27 -10.42
C GLU A 328 28.23 -5.80 -10.34
N PHE A 329 27.40 -6.36 -9.45
CA PHE A 329 27.24 -7.79 -9.29
C PHE A 329 26.85 -8.48 -10.60
N PHE A 330 25.77 -8.07 -11.25
CA PHE A 330 25.33 -8.68 -12.50
C PHE A 330 26.31 -8.43 -13.66
N SER A 331 27.05 -7.33 -13.65
CA SER A 331 28.06 -7.07 -14.67
C SER A 331 29.29 -7.98 -14.51
N LYS A 332 29.70 -8.27 -13.28
CA LYS A 332 30.83 -9.14 -12.95
C LYS A 332 30.49 -10.61 -13.16
N GLU A 333 29.34 -11.03 -12.69
CA GLU A 333 28.94 -12.45 -12.64
C GLU A 333 28.15 -12.91 -13.88
N LYS A 334 28.02 -12.08 -14.92
CA LYS A 334 27.22 -12.36 -16.13
C LYS A 334 27.53 -13.74 -16.73
N ASP A 335 28.83 -14.06 -16.93
CA ASP A 335 29.21 -15.30 -17.58
C ASP A 335 28.90 -16.53 -16.73
N ASN A 336 29.03 -16.43 -15.40
CA ASN A 336 28.69 -17.49 -14.46
C ASN A 336 27.17 -17.72 -14.35
N LEU A 337 26.38 -16.63 -14.34
CA LEU A 337 24.93 -16.70 -14.17
C LEU A 337 24.20 -17.13 -15.45
N PHE A 338 24.65 -16.66 -16.63
CA PHE A 338 23.94 -16.84 -17.89
C PHE A 338 24.39 -18.05 -18.72
N ILE A 339 25.44 -18.76 -18.31
CA ILE A 339 25.99 -19.91 -19.04
C ILE A 339 24.99 -21.08 -19.22
N ASN A 340 23.97 -21.16 -18.36
CA ASN A 340 23.01 -22.26 -18.31
C ASN A 340 21.56 -21.85 -18.61
N ILE A 341 21.31 -20.63 -19.08
CA ILE A 341 19.93 -20.16 -19.39
C ILE A 341 19.23 -21.04 -20.43
N SER A 342 19.97 -21.61 -21.38
CA SER A 342 19.41 -22.49 -22.42
C SER A 342 18.78 -23.80 -21.90
N ARG A 343 18.98 -24.15 -20.64
CA ARG A 343 18.45 -25.40 -20.05
C ARG A 343 17.05 -25.29 -19.42
N SER A 344 16.51 -24.09 -19.26
CA SER A 344 15.20 -23.84 -18.63
C SER A 344 14.09 -23.50 -19.62
N GLU A 345 14.24 -23.89 -20.89
CA GLU A 345 13.20 -23.67 -21.90
C GLU A 345 11.88 -24.34 -21.50
N ASN A 346 10.82 -23.50 -21.37
CA ASN A 346 9.40 -23.90 -21.22
C ASN A 346 8.92 -24.48 -19.88
N LEU A 347 9.50 -24.07 -18.75
CA LEU A 347 8.96 -24.47 -17.42
C LEU A 347 7.55 -23.92 -17.12
N PHE A 348 7.12 -22.86 -17.82
CA PHE A 348 5.88 -22.16 -17.46
C PHE A 348 5.00 -21.90 -18.69
N SER A 349 3.71 -22.18 -18.58
CA SER A 349 2.71 -21.96 -19.65
C SER A 349 2.35 -20.49 -19.87
N LYS A 350 2.57 -19.63 -18.88
CA LYS A 350 2.31 -18.19 -18.93
C LYS A 350 3.62 -17.42 -19.12
N ILE A 351 3.62 -16.41 -20.00
CA ILE A 351 4.80 -15.60 -20.35
C ILE A 351 4.62 -14.20 -19.79
N PRO A 352 5.46 -13.73 -18.85
CA PRO A 352 5.41 -12.38 -18.35
C PRO A 352 6.02 -11.38 -19.34
N ILE A 353 5.40 -10.22 -19.46
CA ILE A 353 5.89 -9.03 -20.15
C ILE A 353 6.15 -7.97 -19.07
N PHE A 354 7.41 -7.76 -18.74
CA PHE A 354 7.81 -6.75 -17.76
C PHE A 354 7.98 -5.40 -18.44
N ILE A 355 7.20 -4.40 -17.97
CA ILE A 355 7.32 -3.02 -18.42
C ILE A 355 8.07 -2.25 -17.33
N VAL A 356 9.28 -1.81 -17.66
CA VAL A 356 10.21 -1.17 -16.73
C VAL A 356 10.58 0.23 -17.18
N GLY A 357 11.08 1.06 -16.27
CA GLY A 357 11.51 2.43 -16.55
C GLY A 357 11.33 3.38 -15.39
N MET A 358 11.40 4.67 -15.68
CA MET A 358 11.05 5.70 -14.69
C MET A 358 9.54 5.92 -14.63
N PRO A 359 8.99 6.34 -13.49
CA PRO A 359 7.61 6.85 -13.44
C PRO A 359 7.42 7.96 -14.48
N ARG A 360 6.21 8.08 -15.02
CA ARG A 360 5.86 9.13 -16.01
C ARG A 360 6.60 9.04 -17.35
N SER A 361 7.16 7.88 -17.69
CA SER A 361 7.87 7.62 -18.96
C SER A 361 6.96 7.17 -20.11
N GLY A 362 5.63 7.08 -19.91
CA GLY A 362 4.70 6.55 -20.91
C GLY A 362 4.38 5.05 -20.74
N SER A 363 4.90 4.41 -19.71
CA SER A 363 4.70 2.99 -19.41
C SER A 363 3.24 2.57 -19.29
N THR A 364 2.36 3.44 -18.78
CA THR A 364 0.91 3.18 -18.72
C THR A 364 0.29 3.12 -20.12
N LEU A 365 0.77 3.92 -21.07
CA LEU A 365 0.35 3.85 -22.46
C LEU A 365 0.77 2.53 -23.10
N VAL A 366 2.01 2.11 -22.90
CA VAL A 366 2.51 0.81 -23.39
C VAL A 366 1.69 -0.35 -22.83
N GLU A 367 1.41 -0.32 -21.53
CA GLU A 367 0.58 -1.36 -20.89
C GLU A 367 -0.86 -1.35 -21.42
N GLN A 368 -1.45 -0.16 -21.64
CA GLN A 368 -2.80 -0.03 -22.17
C GLN A 368 -2.90 -0.61 -23.60
N ILE A 369 -1.90 -0.34 -24.44
CA ILE A 369 -1.79 -0.92 -25.77
C ILE A 369 -1.74 -2.44 -25.70
N LEU A 370 -0.81 -3.00 -24.92
CA LEU A 370 -0.65 -4.46 -24.79
C LEU A 370 -1.88 -5.14 -24.18
N SER A 371 -2.49 -4.54 -23.17
CA SER A 371 -3.68 -5.10 -22.52
C SER A 371 -4.95 -5.03 -23.38
N SER A 372 -4.90 -4.31 -24.51
CA SER A 372 -5.98 -4.29 -25.50
C SER A 372 -5.90 -5.48 -26.46
N HIS A 373 -4.80 -6.25 -26.44
CA HIS A 373 -4.67 -7.49 -27.17
C HIS A 373 -5.41 -8.63 -26.48
N SER A 374 -6.13 -9.45 -27.26
CA SER A 374 -6.99 -10.54 -26.75
C SER A 374 -6.26 -11.55 -25.86
N ASN A 375 -4.97 -11.80 -26.13
CA ASN A 375 -4.15 -12.81 -25.45
C ASN A 375 -3.24 -12.22 -24.33
N VAL A 376 -3.44 -10.97 -23.92
CA VAL A 376 -2.64 -10.31 -22.88
C VAL A 376 -3.51 -9.91 -21.70
N PHE A 377 -3.12 -10.31 -20.48
CA PHE A 377 -3.69 -9.86 -19.22
C PHE A 377 -2.83 -8.75 -18.61
N SER A 378 -3.43 -7.78 -17.92
CA SER A 378 -2.66 -6.73 -17.26
C SER A 378 -2.74 -6.87 -15.74
N LEU A 379 -1.57 -7.02 -15.08
CA LEU A 379 -1.48 -6.99 -13.61
C LEU A 379 -1.39 -5.57 -13.05
N GLY A 380 -0.96 -4.58 -13.86
CA GLY A 380 -0.66 -3.24 -13.38
C GLY A 380 0.65 -3.18 -12.58
N GLU A 381 0.68 -2.35 -11.53
CA GLU A 381 1.85 -2.14 -10.67
C GLU A 381 1.80 -3.07 -9.45
N VAL A 382 2.41 -4.26 -9.57
CA VAL A 382 2.47 -5.28 -8.50
C VAL A 382 3.91 -5.54 -8.07
N ASP A 383 4.18 -5.56 -6.76
CA ASP A 383 5.53 -5.79 -6.21
C ASP A 383 5.93 -7.28 -6.16
N PHE A 384 5.13 -8.17 -6.76
CA PHE A 384 5.22 -9.61 -6.59
C PHE A 384 6.59 -10.21 -6.95
N PHE A 385 7.25 -9.72 -8.00
CA PHE A 385 8.55 -10.26 -8.39
C PHE A 385 9.63 -9.92 -7.35
N SER A 386 9.71 -8.67 -6.92
CA SER A 386 10.66 -8.22 -5.89
C SER A 386 10.37 -8.91 -4.54
N GLU A 387 9.11 -9.04 -4.17
CA GLU A 387 8.70 -9.76 -2.96
C GLU A 387 9.11 -11.23 -3.03
N SER A 388 8.85 -11.92 -4.15
CA SER A 388 9.20 -13.34 -4.32
C SER A 388 10.71 -13.57 -4.26
N ALA A 389 11.50 -12.67 -4.84
CA ALA A 389 12.95 -12.73 -4.74
C ALA A 389 13.43 -12.56 -3.29
N ASN A 390 12.90 -11.58 -2.57
CA ASN A 390 13.26 -11.33 -1.17
C ASN A 390 12.83 -12.47 -0.25
N GLU A 391 11.62 -13.02 -0.41
CA GLU A 391 11.12 -14.13 0.39
C GLU A 391 11.93 -15.40 0.16
N THR A 392 12.23 -15.74 -1.09
CA THR A 392 13.00 -16.94 -1.43
C THR A 392 14.43 -16.86 -0.91
N LEU A 393 15.08 -15.72 -1.07
CA LEU A 393 16.46 -15.53 -0.67
C LEU A 393 16.59 -15.17 0.81
N ASN A 394 15.52 -14.71 1.47
CA ASN A 394 15.52 -14.27 2.86
C ASN A 394 16.74 -13.40 3.21
N SER A 395 17.00 -12.40 2.36
CA SER A 395 18.22 -11.58 2.43
C SER A 395 18.02 -10.34 3.30
N ASN A 396 19.04 -9.99 4.08
CA ASN A 396 19.02 -8.83 4.97
C ASN A 396 19.77 -7.62 4.38
N SER A 397 20.53 -7.82 3.30
CA SER A 397 21.28 -6.78 2.61
C SER A 397 21.45 -7.15 1.13
N ILE A 398 21.87 -6.17 0.31
CA ILE A 398 22.23 -6.42 -1.11
C ILE A 398 23.40 -7.39 -1.23
N GLU A 399 24.38 -7.28 -0.37
CA GLU A 399 25.53 -8.21 -0.36
C GLU A 399 25.09 -9.65 -0.05
N ASP A 400 24.26 -9.84 0.99
CA ASP A 400 23.66 -11.14 1.32
C ASP A 400 22.79 -11.68 0.18
N PHE A 401 22.01 -10.82 -0.46
CA PHE A 401 21.22 -11.15 -1.66
C PHE A 401 22.10 -11.69 -2.78
N CYS A 402 23.18 -10.97 -3.13
CA CYS A 402 24.11 -11.35 -4.17
C CYS A 402 24.84 -12.66 -3.83
N ASN A 403 25.29 -12.83 -2.57
CA ASN A 403 25.96 -14.05 -2.13
C ASN A 403 25.03 -15.28 -2.20
N LYS A 404 23.78 -15.13 -1.86
CA LYS A 404 22.78 -16.21 -1.97
C LYS A 404 22.46 -16.56 -3.41
N LEU A 405 22.47 -15.58 -4.32
CA LEU A 405 22.36 -15.84 -5.76
C LEU A 405 23.55 -16.62 -6.33
N MET A 406 24.75 -16.52 -5.73
CA MET A 406 25.95 -17.24 -6.16
C MET A 406 26.15 -18.59 -5.48
N SER A 407 25.28 -18.98 -4.57
CA SER A 407 25.38 -20.27 -3.87
C SER A 407 25.27 -21.44 -4.86
N LYS A 408 25.84 -22.62 -4.50
CA LYS A 408 25.88 -23.82 -5.37
C LYS A 408 24.52 -24.29 -5.91
N ASN A 409 23.40 -23.86 -5.28
CA ASN A 409 22.04 -24.21 -5.67
C ASN A 409 21.27 -23.03 -6.27
N ASN A 410 21.95 -22.05 -6.89
CA ASN A 410 21.33 -20.85 -7.47
C ASN A 410 20.20 -21.16 -8.48
N TYR A 411 20.30 -22.27 -9.21
CA TYR A 411 19.28 -22.69 -10.18
C TYR A 411 17.92 -23.01 -9.50
N LEU A 412 17.96 -23.68 -8.36
CA LEU A 412 16.77 -23.93 -7.55
C LEU A 412 16.16 -22.63 -7.01
N ALA A 413 16.99 -21.67 -6.65
CA ALA A 413 16.50 -20.36 -6.18
C ALA A 413 15.75 -19.61 -7.30
N PHE A 414 16.27 -19.59 -8.55
CA PHE A 414 15.58 -18.97 -9.67
C PHE A 414 14.21 -19.62 -9.96
N GLU A 415 14.16 -20.95 -9.94
CA GLU A 415 12.92 -21.71 -10.11
C GLU A 415 11.93 -21.44 -8.97
N GLN A 416 12.40 -21.38 -7.73
CA GLN A 416 11.56 -21.06 -6.56
C GLN A 416 11.02 -19.64 -6.61
N ILE A 417 11.83 -18.66 -7.00
CA ILE A 417 11.39 -17.27 -7.21
C ILE A 417 10.31 -17.24 -8.27
N ALA A 418 10.52 -17.92 -9.41
CA ALA A 418 9.56 -17.97 -10.50
C ALA A 418 8.24 -18.62 -10.09
N LYS A 419 8.28 -19.76 -9.39
CA LYS A 419 7.09 -20.46 -8.86
C LYS A 419 6.32 -19.59 -7.87
N LEU A 420 7.03 -18.94 -6.94
CA LEU A 420 6.40 -18.07 -5.95
C LEU A 420 5.77 -16.84 -6.61
N TYR A 421 6.46 -16.23 -7.57
CA TYR A 421 5.90 -15.13 -8.35
C TYR A 421 4.62 -15.53 -9.08
N LEU A 422 4.63 -16.67 -9.80
CA LEU A 422 3.43 -17.16 -10.50
C LEU A 422 2.32 -17.52 -9.52
N LYS A 423 2.64 -18.08 -8.35
CA LYS A 423 1.66 -18.31 -7.29
C LYS A 423 1.02 -16.98 -6.82
N LYS A 424 1.81 -15.93 -6.63
CA LYS A 424 1.27 -14.60 -6.29
C LYS A 424 0.41 -14.02 -7.42
N THR A 425 0.77 -14.23 -8.68
CA THR A 425 -0.04 -13.74 -9.81
C THR A 425 -1.33 -14.53 -10.03
N SER A 426 -1.43 -15.75 -9.53
CA SER A 426 -2.65 -16.59 -9.66
C SER A 426 -3.87 -16.05 -8.91
N VAL A 427 -3.70 -15.01 -8.10
CA VAL A 427 -4.81 -14.25 -7.49
C VAL A 427 -5.69 -13.55 -8.54
N PHE A 428 -5.13 -13.31 -9.74
CA PHE A 428 -5.87 -12.73 -10.86
C PHE A 428 -6.37 -13.82 -11.79
N ASP A 429 -7.64 -13.78 -12.12
CA ASP A 429 -8.20 -14.67 -13.14
C ASP A 429 -7.74 -14.20 -14.53
N MET A 430 -6.67 -14.79 -15.01
CA MET A 430 -6.12 -14.50 -16.34
C MET A 430 -6.82 -15.28 -17.45
N GLY A 431 -7.75 -16.17 -17.14
CA GLY A 431 -8.37 -17.05 -18.09
C GLY A 431 -7.35 -17.82 -18.95
N ASN A 432 -7.65 -17.95 -20.24
CA ASN A 432 -6.79 -18.65 -21.22
C ASN A 432 -5.67 -17.77 -21.81
N LYS A 433 -5.48 -16.54 -21.34
CA LYS A 433 -4.47 -15.62 -21.87
C LYS A 433 -3.06 -16.17 -21.60
N LYS A 434 -2.24 -16.24 -22.64
CA LYS A 434 -0.86 -16.76 -22.55
C LYS A 434 0.11 -15.74 -21.97
N TYR A 435 -0.12 -14.46 -22.22
CA TYR A 435 0.77 -13.38 -21.79
C TYR A 435 0.12 -12.54 -20.69
N PHE A 436 0.94 -11.99 -19.81
CA PHE A 436 0.48 -10.99 -18.85
C PHE A 436 1.55 -9.91 -18.63
N THR A 437 1.11 -8.66 -18.41
CA THR A 437 2.03 -7.56 -18.11
C THR A 437 2.24 -7.42 -16.62
N ASP A 438 3.48 -7.16 -16.21
CA ASP A 438 3.88 -6.64 -14.91
C ASP A 438 4.55 -5.28 -15.14
N LYS A 439 3.90 -4.21 -14.69
CA LYS A 439 4.37 -2.85 -14.89
C LYS A 439 4.90 -2.25 -13.58
N MET A 440 5.65 -3.02 -12.80
CA MET A 440 6.40 -2.49 -11.68
C MET A 440 7.71 -1.87 -12.19
N LEU A 441 7.69 -0.57 -12.39
CA LEU A 441 8.75 0.16 -13.09
C LEU A 441 10.14 -0.01 -12.46
N ILE A 442 10.19 -0.08 -11.12
CA ILE A 442 11.44 -0.27 -10.36
C ILE A 442 12.09 -1.65 -10.59
N ASN A 443 11.37 -2.58 -11.22
CA ASN A 443 11.94 -3.87 -11.62
C ASN A 443 13.07 -3.72 -12.63
N PHE A 444 13.33 -2.50 -13.16
CA PHE A 444 14.54 -2.24 -13.97
C PHE A 444 15.83 -2.67 -13.24
N LYS A 445 15.88 -2.60 -11.91
CA LYS A 445 17.04 -3.04 -11.11
C LYS A 445 17.25 -4.55 -11.11
N LEU A 446 16.23 -5.34 -11.42
CA LEU A 446 16.22 -6.81 -11.39
C LEU A 446 16.10 -7.44 -12.78
N ILE A 447 16.25 -6.69 -13.86
CA ILE A 447 16.14 -7.22 -15.24
C ILE A 447 16.96 -8.50 -15.45
N PRO A 448 18.25 -8.59 -15.04
CA PRO A 448 19.00 -9.83 -15.21
C PRO A 448 18.39 -11.01 -14.42
N LEU A 449 17.94 -10.78 -13.19
CA LEU A 449 17.27 -11.81 -12.39
C LEU A 449 15.94 -12.27 -13.02
N ILE A 450 15.17 -11.34 -13.58
CA ILE A 450 13.95 -11.68 -14.32
C ILE A 450 14.26 -12.66 -15.46
N LYS A 451 15.33 -12.40 -16.23
CA LYS A 451 15.73 -13.27 -17.34
C LYS A 451 16.29 -14.62 -16.87
N LEU A 452 16.90 -14.68 -15.68
CA LEU A 452 17.33 -15.94 -15.05
C LEU A 452 16.12 -16.78 -14.57
N CYS A 453 15.09 -16.13 -14.02
CA CYS A 453 13.87 -16.80 -13.57
C CYS A 453 12.91 -17.16 -14.73
N PHE A 454 12.84 -16.30 -15.74
CA PHE A 454 11.95 -16.41 -16.90
C PHE A 454 12.72 -16.12 -18.19
N PRO A 455 13.45 -17.08 -18.79
CA PRO A 455 14.23 -16.85 -20.01
C PRO A 455 13.41 -16.29 -21.17
N ASN A 456 12.13 -16.70 -21.27
CA ASN A 456 11.18 -16.25 -22.31
C ASN A 456 10.45 -14.95 -21.96
N ALA A 457 10.69 -14.36 -20.79
CA ALA A 457 10.09 -13.07 -20.43
C ALA A 457 10.44 -11.98 -21.44
N LYS A 458 9.46 -11.18 -21.79
CA LYS A 458 9.67 -9.99 -22.62
C LYS A 458 9.94 -8.78 -21.72
N ILE A 459 11.00 -8.04 -22.00
CA ILE A 459 11.36 -6.85 -21.22
C ILE A 459 11.16 -5.62 -22.10
N ILE A 460 10.25 -4.74 -21.74
CA ILE A 460 9.99 -3.48 -22.43
C ILE A 460 10.44 -2.34 -21.53
N HIS A 461 11.45 -1.61 -21.97
CA HIS A 461 11.95 -0.42 -21.29
C HIS A 461 11.30 0.82 -21.89
N SER A 462 10.34 1.40 -21.16
CA SER A 462 9.70 2.66 -21.55
C SER A 462 10.48 3.85 -21.00
N PHE A 463 10.95 4.73 -21.87
CA PHE A 463 11.69 5.92 -21.49
C PHE A 463 11.19 7.17 -22.23
N ARG A 464 11.59 8.32 -21.76
CA ARG A 464 11.16 9.63 -22.24
C ARG A 464 12.32 10.63 -22.15
N ASN A 465 12.22 11.77 -22.84
CA ASN A 465 13.14 12.88 -22.64
C ASN A 465 13.37 13.14 -21.15
N ALA A 466 14.63 13.20 -20.72
CA ALA A 466 15.01 13.28 -19.31
C ALA A 466 14.39 14.49 -18.59
N LYS A 467 14.38 15.66 -19.24
CA LYS A 467 13.85 16.90 -18.68
C LYS A 467 12.33 16.83 -18.49
N ASP A 468 11.60 16.34 -19.52
CA ASP A 468 10.14 16.14 -19.43
C ASP A 468 9.79 15.08 -18.38
N ASN A 469 10.55 14.01 -18.30
CA ASN A 469 10.32 12.94 -17.36
C ASN A 469 10.52 13.41 -15.91
N CYS A 470 11.68 14.00 -15.60
CA CYS A 470 11.99 14.51 -14.27
C CYS A 470 11.01 15.61 -13.84
N LEU A 471 10.65 16.55 -14.72
CA LEU A 471 9.64 17.56 -14.42
C LEU A 471 8.28 16.93 -14.09
N SER A 472 7.85 15.94 -14.88
CA SER A 472 6.59 15.24 -14.66
C SER A 472 6.57 14.46 -13.34
N ILE A 473 7.70 13.87 -12.94
CA ILE A 473 7.87 13.23 -11.63
C ILE A 473 7.75 14.26 -10.51
N LEU A 474 8.53 15.34 -10.58
CA LEU A 474 8.56 16.39 -9.56
C LEU A 474 7.19 17.02 -9.29
N LYS A 475 6.35 17.13 -10.33
CA LYS A 475 4.98 17.66 -10.27
C LYS A 475 3.96 16.68 -9.67
N THR A 476 4.33 15.43 -9.42
CA THR A 476 3.38 14.37 -9.03
C THR A 476 3.46 14.08 -7.53
N ASN A 477 2.34 14.21 -6.83
CA ASN A 477 2.20 13.71 -5.47
C ASN A 477 1.95 12.19 -5.52
N PHE A 478 3.01 11.39 -5.40
CA PHE A 478 2.87 9.94 -5.37
C PHE A 478 2.30 9.47 -4.05
N GLN A 479 1.31 8.60 -4.10
CA GLN A 479 0.69 8.04 -2.90
C GLN A 479 1.53 6.92 -2.27
N ARG A 480 2.39 6.25 -3.06
CA ARG A 480 3.28 5.18 -2.58
C ARG A 480 4.55 5.75 -1.96
N SER A 481 4.94 5.20 -0.82
CA SER A 481 6.00 5.75 0.05
C SER A 481 7.44 5.40 -0.35
N PHE A 482 7.66 4.69 -1.45
CA PHE A 482 9.01 4.17 -1.80
C PHE A 482 9.81 5.02 -2.79
N MET A 483 9.38 6.26 -3.07
CA MET A 483 10.07 7.19 -3.98
C MET A 483 10.38 8.54 -3.32
N PRO A 484 11.08 8.60 -2.16
CA PRO A 484 11.37 9.87 -1.50
C PRO A 484 12.21 10.82 -2.36
N TRP A 485 13.09 10.28 -3.20
CA TRP A 485 13.93 11.01 -4.15
C TRP A 485 13.14 11.79 -5.22
N ALA A 486 11.87 11.45 -5.44
CA ALA A 486 11.01 12.13 -6.41
C ALA A 486 10.65 13.57 -6.01
N TYR A 487 10.86 13.93 -4.74
CA TYR A 487 10.48 15.21 -4.15
C TYR A 487 11.65 16.19 -3.98
N ASN A 488 12.85 15.83 -4.45
CA ASN A 488 14.02 16.69 -4.39
C ASN A 488 14.71 16.72 -5.77
N GLU A 489 14.90 17.92 -6.33
CA GLU A 489 15.46 18.10 -7.69
C GLU A 489 16.84 17.43 -7.86
N VAL A 490 17.70 17.55 -6.86
CA VAL A 490 19.07 16.99 -6.91
C VAL A 490 19.05 15.46 -6.82
N GLU A 491 18.28 14.92 -5.87
CA GLU A 491 18.12 13.46 -5.71
C GLU A 491 17.47 12.84 -6.95
N LEU A 492 16.46 13.50 -7.52
CA LEU A 492 15.79 13.05 -8.75
C LEU A 492 16.75 12.96 -9.93
N VAL A 493 17.58 13.98 -10.14
CA VAL A 493 18.59 13.98 -11.21
C VAL A 493 19.62 12.85 -11.01
N LYS A 494 20.15 12.72 -9.78
CA LYS A 494 21.09 11.64 -9.45
C LYS A 494 20.45 10.26 -9.67
N PHE A 495 19.21 10.08 -9.25
CA PHE A 495 18.47 8.83 -9.43
C PHE A 495 18.22 8.53 -10.90
N TYR A 496 17.85 9.53 -11.72
CA TYR A 496 17.69 9.37 -13.16
C TYR A 496 19.00 8.92 -13.85
N LYS A 497 20.12 9.55 -13.50
CA LYS A 497 21.44 9.17 -14.06
C LYS A 497 21.84 7.75 -13.64
N MET A 498 21.62 7.39 -12.39
CA MET A 498 21.86 6.03 -11.90
C MET A 498 21.00 5.02 -12.67
N TYR A 499 19.69 5.26 -12.78
CA TYR A 499 18.75 4.42 -13.52
C TYR A 499 19.19 4.22 -14.98
N SER A 500 19.51 5.30 -15.69
CA SER A 500 19.98 5.23 -17.08
C SER A 500 21.25 4.38 -17.21
N GLY A 501 22.21 4.58 -16.29
CA GLY A 501 23.45 3.80 -16.26
C GLY A 501 23.24 2.31 -15.93
N VAL A 502 22.25 1.98 -15.10
CA VAL A 502 21.88 0.58 -14.78
C VAL A 502 21.27 -0.10 -16.00
N VAL A 503 20.26 0.52 -16.62
CA VAL A 503 19.59 -0.05 -17.81
C VAL A 503 20.56 -0.24 -18.96
N THR A 504 21.42 0.75 -19.24
CA THR A 504 22.47 0.64 -20.28
C THR A 504 23.45 -0.51 -20.00
N SER A 505 23.81 -0.72 -18.74
CA SER A 505 24.67 -1.86 -18.35
C SER A 505 23.99 -3.20 -18.61
N TYR A 506 22.72 -3.32 -18.24
CA TYR A 506 21.96 -4.56 -18.41
C TYR A 506 21.64 -4.88 -19.88
N ASP A 507 21.43 -3.87 -20.69
CA ASP A 507 21.24 -4.05 -22.13
C ASP A 507 22.49 -4.68 -22.78
N ARG A 508 23.70 -4.25 -22.37
CA ARG A 508 24.97 -4.87 -22.81
C ARG A 508 25.09 -6.33 -22.34
N ILE A 509 24.68 -6.64 -21.11
CA ILE A 509 24.72 -8.00 -20.57
C ILE A 509 23.79 -8.93 -21.36
N LEU A 510 22.59 -8.46 -21.66
CA LEU A 510 21.51 -9.24 -22.27
C LEU A 510 21.51 -9.19 -23.80
N LYS A 511 22.47 -8.54 -24.44
CA LYS A 511 22.67 -8.54 -25.90
C LYS A 511 21.39 -8.25 -26.68
N ASN A 512 20.76 -7.11 -26.44
CA ASN A 512 19.52 -6.63 -27.10
C ASN A 512 18.24 -7.43 -26.79
N GLN A 513 18.16 -8.09 -25.66
CA GLN A 513 16.91 -8.73 -25.20
C GLN A 513 15.95 -7.75 -24.48
N ILE A 514 16.31 -6.46 -24.41
CA ILE A 514 15.46 -5.39 -23.88
C ILE A 514 14.93 -4.58 -25.05
N PHE A 515 13.61 -4.48 -25.19
CA PHE A 515 12.99 -3.61 -26.18
C PHE A 515 12.85 -2.19 -25.63
N HIS A 516 13.55 -1.24 -26.21
CA HIS A 516 13.50 0.15 -25.81
C HIS A 516 12.45 0.91 -26.60
N ILE A 517 11.47 1.51 -25.90
CA ILE A 517 10.44 2.34 -26.52
C ILE A 517 10.50 3.76 -25.98
N LYS A 518 10.81 4.73 -26.84
CA LYS A 518 10.79 6.14 -26.50
C LYS A 518 9.37 6.67 -26.61
N TYR A 519 8.90 7.35 -25.56
CA TYR A 519 7.55 7.88 -25.48
C TYR A 519 7.22 8.82 -26.66
N GLU A 520 8.16 9.71 -27.01
CA GLU A 520 7.99 10.68 -28.08
C GLU A 520 7.76 9.99 -29.42
N ASP A 521 8.54 8.93 -29.73
CA ASP A 521 8.42 8.18 -30.98
C ASP A 521 7.09 7.44 -31.05
N LEU A 522 6.68 6.80 -29.92
CA LEU A 522 5.40 6.11 -29.81
C LEU A 522 4.21 7.03 -30.08
N VAL A 523 4.24 8.27 -29.57
CA VAL A 523 3.10 9.20 -29.75
C VAL A 523 3.13 9.94 -31.08
N GLN A 524 4.30 10.07 -31.73
CA GLN A 524 4.42 10.66 -33.06
C GLN A 524 4.05 9.69 -34.18
N ASN A 525 4.44 8.42 -34.04
CA ASN A 525 4.21 7.37 -35.04
C ASN A 525 3.59 6.10 -34.41
N PRO A 526 2.36 6.20 -33.86
CA PRO A 526 1.81 5.15 -33.02
C PRO A 526 1.67 3.79 -33.73
N ASN A 527 1.22 3.74 -34.96
CA ASN A 527 0.98 2.48 -35.67
C ASN A 527 2.25 1.63 -35.81
N ILE A 528 3.36 2.28 -36.24
CA ILE A 528 4.65 1.61 -36.42
C ILE A 528 5.17 1.07 -35.09
N HIS A 529 5.12 1.89 -34.05
CA HIS A 529 5.66 1.51 -32.75
C HIS A 529 4.79 0.49 -32.02
N ILE A 530 3.47 0.51 -32.22
CA ILE A 530 2.55 -0.52 -31.70
C ILE A 530 2.85 -1.87 -32.36
N GLU A 531 3.02 -1.92 -33.69
CA GLU A 531 3.41 -3.14 -34.40
C GLU A 531 4.75 -3.66 -33.91
N ASN A 532 5.75 -2.79 -33.72
CA ASN A 532 7.05 -3.18 -33.20
C ASN A 532 6.98 -3.77 -31.78
N ILE A 533 6.14 -3.21 -30.89
CA ILE A 533 5.90 -3.72 -29.54
C ILE A 533 5.27 -5.13 -29.63
N LEU A 534 4.26 -5.30 -30.48
CA LEU A 534 3.58 -6.59 -30.64
C LEU A 534 4.52 -7.65 -31.23
N ASN A 535 5.28 -7.32 -32.26
CA ASN A 535 6.26 -8.22 -32.88
C ASN A 535 7.35 -8.65 -31.88
N PHE A 536 7.87 -7.74 -31.07
CA PHE A 536 8.81 -8.09 -29.99
C PHE A 536 8.22 -9.06 -28.97
N CYS A 537 6.92 -8.94 -28.70
CA CYS A 537 6.20 -9.81 -27.77
C CYS A 537 5.71 -11.13 -28.40
N ASP A 538 6.03 -11.42 -29.67
CA ASP A 538 5.51 -12.57 -30.43
C ASP A 538 3.96 -12.57 -30.47
N LEU A 539 3.35 -11.40 -30.55
CA LEU A 539 1.91 -11.20 -30.61
C LEU A 539 1.48 -10.82 -32.03
N PRO A 540 0.45 -11.44 -32.59
CA PRO A 540 -0.12 -11.01 -33.86
C PRO A 540 -0.73 -9.60 -33.72
N PHE A 541 -0.77 -8.88 -34.84
CA PHE A 541 -1.39 -7.57 -34.86
C PHE A 541 -2.91 -7.65 -34.60
N GLU A 542 -3.38 -6.84 -33.68
CA GLU A 542 -4.82 -6.63 -33.42
C GLU A 542 -5.16 -5.14 -33.45
N LYS A 543 -6.22 -4.77 -34.18
CA LYS A 543 -6.69 -3.39 -34.31
C LYS A 543 -7.05 -2.75 -32.97
N ASN A 544 -7.49 -3.55 -31.99
CA ASN A 544 -7.79 -3.09 -30.64
C ASN A 544 -6.57 -2.45 -29.94
N CYS A 545 -5.35 -2.86 -30.31
CA CYS A 545 -4.14 -2.26 -29.75
C CYS A 545 -3.92 -0.82 -30.25
N ILE A 546 -4.41 -0.45 -31.45
CA ILE A 546 -4.44 0.93 -31.92
C ILE A 546 -5.57 1.71 -31.23
N ASN A 547 -6.72 1.07 -31.03
CA ASN A 547 -7.89 1.66 -30.36
C ASN A 547 -7.83 1.48 -28.83
N PHE A 548 -6.66 1.39 -28.25
CA PHE A 548 -6.44 1.12 -26.81
C PHE A 548 -7.24 2.05 -25.87
N PHE A 549 -7.60 3.26 -26.30
CA PHE A 549 -8.39 4.24 -25.53
C PHE A 549 -9.86 3.80 -25.33
N GLU A 550 -10.35 2.84 -26.13
CA GLU A 550 -11.66 2.19 -25.97
C GLU A 550 -11.64 1.07 -24.91
N ASN A 551 -10.47 0.61 -24.53
CA ASN A 551 -10.31 -0.41 -23.50
C ASN A 551 -10.73 0.14 -22.13
N LYS A 552 -11.81 -0.44 -21.59
CA LYS A 552 -12.46 0.01 -20.33
C LYS A 552 -11.80 -0.56 -19.07
N ARG A 553 -10.64 -1.26 -19.20
CA ARG A 553 -9.97 -1.79 -18.02
C ARG A 553 -9.69 -0.68 -16.99
N ASP A 554 -9.65 -1.06 -15.74
CA ASP A 554 -9.33 -0.16 -14.66
C ASP A 554 -7.81 0.14 -14.60
N VAL A 555 -7.46 1.44 -14.57
CA VAL A 555 -6.06 1.91 -14.62
C VAL A 555 -5.74 2.69 -13.34
N ARG A 556 -4.99 2.07 -12.44
CA ARG A 556 -4.65 2.65 -11.12
C ARG A 556 -3.26 3.31 -11.13
N THR A 557 -3.11 4.37 -11.92
CA THR A 557 -1.85 5.14 -12.01
C THR A 557 -2.11 6.63 -12.07
N ALA A 558 -1.08 7.44 -11.82
CA ALA A 558 -1.15 8.89 -11.99
C ALA A 558 -1.47 9.32 -13.45
N SER A 559 -1.47 8.39 -14.40
CA SER A 559 -1.79 8.62 -15.82
C SER A 559 -3.16 8.05 -16.24
N ALA A 560 -4.01 7.64 -15.29
CA ALA A 560 -5.28 6.94 -15.55
C ALA A 560 -6.19 7.68 -16.55
N LEU A 561 -6.37 8.99 -16.37
CA LEU A 561 -7.20 9.78 -17.28
C LEU A 561 -6.54 10.00 -18.65
N GLN A 562 -5.21 9.98 -18.72
CA GLN A 562 -4.47 10.27 -19.95
C GLN A 562 -4.64 9.17 -20.99
N VAL A 563 -4.59 7.90 -20.56
CA VAL A 563 -4.67 6.73 -21.46
C VAL A 563 -6.09 6.41 -21.94
N ARG A 564 -7.10 7.14 -21.48
CA ARG A 564 -8.49 7.05 -21.97
C ARG A 564 -8.78 8.00 -23.15
N ASN A 565 -7.78 8.75 -23.58
CA ASN A 565 -7.86 9.61 -24.74
C ASN A 565 -7.04 9.04 -25.89
N LYS A 566 -7.40 9.43 -27.12
CA LYS A 566 -6.53 9.19 -28.29
C LYS A 566 -5.15 9.77 -28.02
N ILE A 567 -4.13 9.21 -28.66
CA ILE A 567 -2.77 9.71 -28.55
C ILE A 567 -2.70 11.19 -28.91
N TYR A 568 -1.97 11.94 -28.09
CA TYR A 568 -1.73 13.37 -28.27
C TYR A 568 -0.24 13.70 -28.07
N THR A 569 0.27 14.65 -28.84
CA THR A 569 1.69 15.04 -28.81
C THR A 569 1.98 16.23 -27.89
N SER A 570 0.95 16.84 -27.32
CA SER A 570 1.08 18.07 -26.52
C SER A 570 1.88 17.91 -25.21
N SER A 571 2.24 16.69 -24.86
CA SER A 571 3.11 16.38 -23.70
C SER A 571 4.62 16.37 -24.04
N ILE A 572 4.98 16.46 -25.31
CA ILE A 572 6.39 16.55 -25.75
C ILE A 572 6.90 17.98 -25.50
N ASP A 573 8.16 18.08 -25.10
CA ASP A 573 8.85 19.36 -24.88
C ASP A 573 8.17 20.31 -23.88
N GLN A 574 7.38 19.76 -22.97
CA GLN A 574 6.72 20.56 -21.94
C GLN A 574 7.71 21.29 -21.03
N TRP A 575 8.91 20.68 -20.79
CA TRP A 575 9.96 21.24 -19.96
C TRP A 575 10.37 22.66 -20.40
N LYS A 576 10.29 22.99 -21.71
CA LYS A 576 10.67 24.30 -22.25
C LYS A 576 9.88 25.46 -21.62
N LYS A 577 8.61 25.25 -21.25
CA LYS A 577 7.78 26.25 -20.55
C LYS A 577 8.31 26.60 -19.16
N TYR A 578 9.08 25.70 -18.58
CA TYR A 578 9.57 25.81 -17.20
C TYR A 578 11.08 26.01 -17.14
N GLU A 579 11.74 26.25 -18.28
CA GLU A 579 13.19 26.30 -18.39
C GLU A 579 13.83 27.29 -17.41
N ASN A 580 13.29 28.49 -17.32
CA ASN A 580 13.75 29.52 -16.39
C ASN A 580 13.50 29.19 -14.91
N TYR A 581 12.54 28.31 -14.63
CA TYR A 581 12.15 27.97 -13.26
C TYR A 581 12.94 26.78 -12.70
N PHE A 582 13.41 25.85 -13.56
CA PHE A 582 14.12 24.63 -13.18
C PHE A 582 15.46 24.48 -13.93
N SER A 583 16.09 25.61 -14.26
CA SER A 583 17.33 25.63 -15.08
C SER A 583 18.44 24.75 -14.53
N GLY A 584 18.68 24.76 -13.19
CA GLY A 584 19.70 23.92 -12.54
C GLY A 584 19.43 22.43 -12.71
N MET A 585 18.17 21.99 -12.56
CA MET A 585 17.78 20.60 -12.80
C MET A 585 17.99 20.23 -14.28
N PHE A 586 17.55 21.06 -15.20
CA PHE A 586 17.64 20.77 -16.63
C PHE A 586 19.06 20.80 -17.18
N GLN A 587 19.92 21.69 -16.70
CA GLN A 587 21.35 21.70 -17.04
C GLN A 587 22.05 20.44 -16.54
N SER A 588 21.68 19.97 -15.37
CA SER A 588 22.23 18.74 -14.80
C SER A 588 21.79 17.46 -15.52
N LEU A 589 20.73 17.50 -16.35
CA LEU A 589 20.23 16.36 -17.14
C LEU A 589 20.78 16.29 -18.58
N ASN A 590 21.58 17.28 -18.99
CA ASN A 590 22.25 17.29 -20.31
C ASN A 590 23.39 16.26 -20.40
#